data_f645942f3d8b2a828ab189fa1de5bb81
#
_entry.id   f645942f3d8b2a828ab189fa1de5bb81
#
_cell.length_a   1.000
_cell.length_b   1.000
_cell.length_c   1.000
_cell.angle_alpha   90.00
_cell.angle_beta   90.00
_cell.angle_gamma   90.00
#
_symmetry.space_group_name_H-M   'P 1'
#
loop_
_entity.id
_entity.type
_entity.pdbx_description
1 polymer ?
#
loop_
_entity_poly.entity_id
_entity_poly.type
_entity_poly.pdbx_seq_one_letter_code
_entity_poly.pdbx_strand_id
1 'polypeptide(L)'
;MLRNARSEKGWTQGQLAAELGTSQSAVARMEQGKQNLSLKMIQRLENIFDRSIVNVGKPQMTHLRVEGGRTLSGSVDVNSSKNAGVALLCASLINRGTTVLRRLARIEEVNRIVEVLTSIGVECTWLNDTDLRLRRPAVLDLAAMDVDAARRTRSVIMLLGPLLDESREYRLPYAGGCDLGTRTVEPHMQALRQFGLSVEATTGFYTVQAPPADDCDRSFVLTERGDTVTENAIMAAAHRAGSTVIRNASPNYMVQDLCFYLQMLGVTIEGVGTTTLKITGRPVIDAEIEYFPSEDPIEAMSLITAGIVTNSEVTVRRVPIEFMEIELATLGQMGQKLEISGEYMARNGRTRLVDVTTKPSELRAPEDKIHPMPFPGLNIDNLPFFAVIAANASGQTMIHDWVYENRAIYLTELNRLGAQVQLLDPHRIYVNGPTKWRAAEVGCPPALRPAACLLLAMLAARGVSELRNIYVIERGYEDLAERLNTIGAKVEYFQD
;
A
#
# COMPACT_ATOMS: atom_id res chain seq x y z
N MET A 1 -4.72 -3.47 28.38
CA MET A 1 -4.06 -2.51 29.27
C MET A 1 -5.00 -2.03 30.38
N LEU A 2 -6.13 -1.35 30.11
CA LEU A 2 -7.10 -0.87 31.11
C LEU A 2 -7.63 -1.98 32.04
N ARG A 3 -8.04 -3.14 31.47
CA ARG A 3 -8.50 -4.30 32.25
C ARG A 3 -7.46 -4.80 33.24
N ASN A 4 -6.19 -4.83 32.83
CA ASN A 4 -5.10 -5.26 33.71
C ASN A 4 -4.89 -4.27 34.85
N ALA A 5 -4.88 -2.96 34.55
CA ALA A 5 -4.76 -1.91 35.57
C ALA A 5 -5.86 -1.97 36.62
N ARG A 6 -7.10 -2.20 36.20
CA ARG A 6 -8.23 -2.37 37.10
C ARG A 6 -8.10 -3.65 37.97
N SER A 7 -7.71 -4.75 37.33
CA SER A 7 -7.56 -6.05 38.00
C SER A 7 -6.44 -6.00 39.06
N GLU A 8 -5.34 -5.33 38.81
CA GLU A 8 -4.24 -5.12 39.75
C GLU A 8 -4.65 -4.30 40.97
N LYS A 9 -5.60 -3.34 40.82
CA LYS A 9 -6.23 -2.64 41.96
C LYS A 9 -7.32 -3.46 42.67
N GLY A 10 -7.64 -4.66 42.18
CA GLY A 10 -8.70 -5.50 42.73
C GLY A 10 -10.12 -4.95 42.50
N TRP A 11 -10.30 -4.00 41.54
CA TRP A 11 -11.57 -3.33 41.32
C TRP A 11 -12.48 -4.10 40.34
N THR A 12 -13.79 -4.04 40.62
CA THR A 12 -14.81 -4.45 39.65
C THR A 12 -15.01 -3.36 38.59
N GLN A 13 -15.60 -3.70 37.46
CA GLN A 13 -15.97 -2.70 36.43
C GLN A 13 -16.93 -1.64 36.98
N GLY A 14 -17.82 -2.03 37.91
CA GLY A 14 -18.75 -1.10 38.57
C GLY A 14 -18.03 -0.08 39.47
N GLN A 15 -17.00 -0.48 40.22
CA GLN A 15 -16.19 0.41 41.04
C GLN A 15 -15.40 1.40 40.15
N LEU A 16 -14.78 0.94 39.08
CA LEU A 16 -14.11 1.84 38.13
C LEU A 16 -15.11 2.80 37.45
N ALA A 17 -16.31 2.35 37.15
CA ALA A 17 -17.36 3.19 36.57
C ALA A 17 -17.81 4.31 37.55
N ALA A 18 -17.94 4.00 38.83
CA ALA A 18 -18.27 4.99 39.86
C ALA A 18 -17.20 6.09 39.96
N GLU A 19 -15.91 5.72 39.98
CA GLU A 19 -14.79 6.66 40.03
C GLU A 19 -14.67 7.52 38.75
N LEU A 20 -15.00 6.95 37.62
CA LEU A 20 -15.00 7.66 36.33
C LEU A 20 -16.26 8.53 36.10
N GLY A 21 -17.29 8.38 36.96
CA GLY A 21 -18.58 9.04 36.74
C GLY A 21 -19.30 8.56 35.47
N THR A 22 -19.19 7.26 35.16
CA THR A 22 -19.74 6.63 33.96
C THR A 22 -20.48 5.32 34.25
N SER A 23 -21.01 4.62 33.27
CA SER A 23 -21.69 3.33 33.49
C SER A 23 -20.72 2.14 33.39
N GLN A 24 -21.07 1.04 34.07
CA GLN A 24 -20.32 -0.22 34.00
C GLN A 24 -20.21 -0.71 32.53
N SER A 25 -21.27 -0.56 31.74
CA SER A 25 -21.28 -0.92 30.33
C SER A 25 -20.32 -0.07 29.47
N ALA A 26 -20.10 1.20 29.85
CA ALA A 26 -19.09 2.04 29.20
C ALA A 26 -17.69 1.55 29.54
N VAL A 27 -17.40 1.21 30.82
CA VAL A 27 -16.11 0.62 31.22
C VAL A 27 -15.86 -0.70 30.48
N ALA A 28 -16.88 -1.56 30.37
CA ALA A 28 -16.73 -2.82 29.62
C ALA A 28 -16.37 -2.59 28.14
N ARG A 29 -16.98 -1.59 27.48
CA ARG A 29 -16.62 -1.22 26.09
C ARG A 29 -15.22 -0.63 26.00
N MET A 30 -14.80 0.19 26.95
CA MET A 30 -13.44 0.73 27.03
C MET A 30 -12.39 -0.39 27.15
N GLU A 31 -12.64 -1.37 28.02
CA GLU A 31 -11.76 -2.53 28.20
C GLU A 31 -11.67 -3.45 26.98
N GLN A 32 -12.72 -3.46 26.16
CA GLN A 32 -12.79 -4.21 24.89
C GLN A 32 -12.26 -3.43 23.70
N GLY A 33 -11.80 -2.18 23.89
CA GLY A 33 -11.38 -1.30 22.80
C GLY A 33 -12.51 -0.84 21.88
N LYS A 34 -13.78 -1.01 22.30
CA LYS A 34 -14.97 -0.66 21.52
C LYS A 34 -15.49 0.76 21.76
N GLN A 35 -14.73 1.58 22.47
CA GLN A 35 -15.08 2.96 22.76
C GLN A 35 -13.84 3.84 22.70
N ASN A 36 -13.89 4.89 21.90
CA ASN A 36 -12.86 5.90 21.88
C ASN A 36 -12.82 6.66 23.20
N LEU A 37 -11.62 6.82 23.76
CA LEU A 37 -11.40 7.57 24.99
C LEU A 37 -11.03 9.01 24.64
N SER A 38 -11.77 9.99 25.18
CA SER A 38 -11.34 11.38 25.09
C SER A 38 -10.08 11.60 25.92
N LEU A 39 -9.25 12.60 25.55
CA LEU A 39 -8.06 12.98 26.33
C LEU A 39 -8.39 13.24 27.81
N LYS A 40 -9.54 13.86 28.08
CA LYS A 40 -10.03 14.08 29.43
C LYS A 40 -10.32 12.78 30.20
N MET A 41 -10.83 11.78 29.51
CA MET A 41 -11.08 10.45 30.09
C MET A 41 -9.77 9.71 30.34
N ILE A 42 -8.81 9.82 29.42
CA ILE A 42 -7.46 9.23 29.58
C ILE A 42 -6.77 9.82 30.79
N GLN A 43 -6.76 11.15 30.94
CA GLN A 43 -6.18 11.83 32.11
C GLN A 43 -6.84 11.40 33.45
N ARG A 44 -8.17 11.22 33.44
CA ARG A 44 -8.86 10.69 34.60
C ARG A 44 -8.43 9.27 34.98
N LEU A 45 -8.31 8.41 33.98
CA LEU A 45 -7.85 7.04 34.16
C LEU A 45 -6.41 7.00 34.67
N GLU A 46 -5.52 7.84 34.15
CA GLU A 46 -4.12 7.94 34.62
C GLU A 46 -4.03 8.43 36.05
N ASN A 47 -4.83 9.42 36.44
CA ASN A 47 -4.91 9.88 37.82
C ASN A 47 -5.46 8.80 38.78
N ILE A 48 -6.45 8.01 38.36
CA ILE A 48 -7.04 6.92 39.17
C ILE A 48 -6.03 5.79 39.37
N PHE A 49 -5.23 5.46 38.34
CA PHE A 49 -4.30 4.34 38.45
C PHE A 49 -2.87 4.75 38.80
N ASP A 50 -2.64 6.07 38.98
CA ASP A 50 -1.31 6.66 39.26
C ASP A 50 -0.21 6.12 38.33
N ARG A 51 -0.61 5.92 37.06
CA ARG A 51 0.30 5.49 36.00
C ARG A 51 -0.30 5.85 34.63
N SER A 52 0.55 6.04 33.65
CA SER A 52 0.11 6.22 32.28
C SER A 52 -0.61 4.96 31.78
N ILE A 53 -1.90 5.09 31.43
CA ILE A 53 -2.74 4.00 30.89
C ILE A 53 -2.76 4.03 29.38
N VAL A 54 -2.53 5.21 28.82
CA VAL A 54 -2.25 5.42 27.42
C VAL A 54 -0.97 6.23 27.39
N ASN A 55 0.06 5.70 26.77
CA ASN A 55 1.21 6.51 26.43
C ASN A 55 0.77 7.57 25.41
N VAL A 56 0.21 8.68 25.90
CA VAL A 56 0.09 9.94 25.14
C VAL A 56 1.46 10.65 25.22
N GLY A 57 2.52 9.86 25.36
CA GLY A 57 3.88 10.27 25.12
C GLY A 57 4.08 10.44 23.62
N LYS A 58 5.08 11.24 23.21
CA LYS A 58 5.59 11.28 21.83
C LYS A 58 5.47 9.87 21.24
N PRO A 59 4.90 9.71 20.03
CA PRO A 59 4.81 8.38 19.43
C PRO A 59 6.17 7.73 19.60
N GLN A 60 6.24 6.60 20.32
CA GLN A 60 7.49 5.87 20.51
C GLN A 60 7.94 5.53 19.10
N MET A 61 9.03 6.17 18.65
CA MET A 61 9.51 5.97 17.31
C MET A 61 10.10 4.57 17.24
N THR A 62 9.49 3.72 16.40
CA THR A 62 10.00 2.38 16.14
C THR A 62 11.19 2.47 15.19
N HIS A 63 12.21 1.69 15.45
CA HIS A 63 13.47 1.63 14.72
C HIS A 63 13.78 0.19 14.36
N LEU A 64 14.63 -0.01 13.33
CA LEU A 64 15.18 -1.32 12.99
C LEU A 64 16.68 -1.36 13.27
N ARG A 65 17.11 -2.44 13.89
CA ARG A 65 18.53 -2.84 14.01
C ARG A 65 18.79 -4.01 13.09
N VAL A 66 19.78 -3.89 12.23
CA VAL A 66 20.12 -4.86 11.20
C VAL A 66 21.55 -5.33 11.40
N GLU A 67 21.75 -6.62 11.70
CA GLU A 67 23.05 -7.27 11.66
C GLU A 67 23.29 -7.82 10.25
N GLY A 68 23.98 -7.03 9.42
CA GLY A 68 24.18 -7.33 8.01
C GLY A 68 25.47 -8.12 7.73
N GLY A 69 25.70 -8.40 6.44
CA GLY A 69 26.82 -9.20 5.96
C GLY A 69 26.59 -10.72 6.12
N ARG A 70 25.33 -11.14 6.34
CA ARG A 70 24.93 -12.54 6.45
C ARG A 70 24.53 -13.08 5.07
N THR A 71 24.82 -14.35 4.84
CA THR A 71 24.25 -15.07 3.68
C THR A 71 22.82 -15.47 4.01
N LEU A 72 21.90 -15.12 3.13
CA LEU A 72 20.50 -15.50 3.24
C LEU A 72 20.27 -16.86 2.56
N SER A 73 19.23 -17.59 2.97
CA SER A 73 18.83 -18.85 2.37
C SER A 73 17.39 -19.22 2.71
N GLY A 74 16.82 -20.14 1.95
CA GLY A 74 15.44 -20.59 2.17
C GLY A 74 14.44 -19.96 1.22
N SER A 75 13.18 -19.94 1.63
CA SER A 75 12.10 -19.43 0.78
C SER A 75 11.16 -18.51 1.54
N VAL A 76 10.57 -17.55 0.83
CA VAL A 76 9.58 -16.61 1.35
C VAL A 76 8.47 -16.40 0.32
N ASP A 77 7.22 -16.37 0.77
CA ASP A 77 6.07 -16.13 -0.10
C ASP A 77 5.85 -14.64 -0.31
N VAL A 78 5.39 -14.24 -1.48
CA VAL A 78 4.89 -12.88 -1.73
C VAL A 78 3.49 -12.75 -1.14
N ASN A 79 3.23 -11.65 -0.43
CA ASN A 79 1.91 -11.33 0.10
C ASN A 79 1.01 -10.68 -0.97
N SER A 80 -0.26 -10.51 -0.64
CA SER A 80 -1.21 -9.81 -1.50
C SER A 80 -0.83 -8.33 -1.65
N SER A 81 -1.16 -7.78 -2.81
CA SER A 81 -0.84 -6.40 -3.14
C SER A 81 -1.58 -5.40 -2.24
N LYS A 82 -0.80 -4.51 -1.63
CA LYS A 82 -1.29 -3.35 -0.91
C LYS A 82 -2.20 -2.48 -1.78
N ASN A 83 -1.73 -2.15 -2.98
CA ASN A 83 -2.42 -1.21 -3.86
C ASN A 83 -3.74 -1.80 -4.37
N ALA A 84 -3.74 -3.07 -4.78
CA ALA A 84 -4.96 -3.77 -5.14
C ALA A 84 -5.93 -3.87 -3.95
N GLY A 85 -5.44 -4.20 -2.75
CA GLY A 85 -6.26 -4.29 -1.55
C GLY A 85 -7.03 -3.01 -1.24
N VAL A 86 -6.38 -1.84 -1.37
CA VAL A 86 -7.01 -0.53 -1.16
C VAL A 86 -8.09 -0.26 -2.21
N ALA A 87 -7.83 -0.54 -3.49
CA ALA A 87 -8.81 -0.40 -4.56
C ALA A 87 -10.06 -1.28 -4.33
N LEU A 88 -9.83 -2.54 -3.93
CA LEU A 88 -10.90 -3.50 -3.63
C LEU A 88 -11.73 -3.09 -2.41
N LEU A 89 -11.12 -2.51 -1.38
CA LEU A 89 -11.83 -1.94 -0.24
C LEU A 89 -12.77 -0.81 -0.68
N CYS A 90 -12.30 0.11 -1.51
CA CYS A 90 -13.15 1.18 -2.06
C CYS A 90 -14.27 0.59 -2.95
N ALA A 91 -13.94 -0.36 -3.81
CA ALA A 91 -14.89 -1.00 -4.72
C ALA A 91 -15.96 -1.85 -3.99
N SER A 92 -15.68 -2.32 -2.77
CA SER A 92 -16.65 -3.08 -1.96
C SER A 92 -17.92 -2.27 -1.66
N LEU A 93 -17.85 -0.94 -1.70
CA LEU A 93 -19.00 -0.05 -1.55
C LEU A 93 -20.03 -0.18 -2.68
N ILE A 94 -19.64 -0.69 -3.85
CA ILE A 94 -20.54 -0.90 -4.99
C ILE A 94 -21.45 -2.12 -4.75
N ASN A 95 -20.98 -3.09 -3.95
CA ASN A 95 -21.74 -4.29 -3.61
C ASN A 95 -22.62 -4.07 -2.38
N ARG A 96 -23.95 -4.24 -2.52
CA ARG A 96 -24.92 -4.18 -1.41
C ARG A 96 -24.94 -5.43 -0.56
N GLY A 97 -24.48 -6.56 -1.11
CA GLY A 97 -24.30 -7.82 -0.40
C GLY A 97 -23.04 -7.88 0.44
N THR A 98 -22.52 -9.06 0.66
CA THR A 98 -21.31 -9.28 1.47
C THR A 98 -20.11 -9.52 0.57
N THR A 99 -19.03 -8.82 0.84
CA THR A 99 -17.71 -9.06 0.24
C THR A 99 -16.76 -9.59 1.32
N VAL A 100 -16.08 -10.70 1.05
CA VAL A 100 -14.97 -11.19 1.86
C VAL A 100 -13.69 -11.06 1.06
N LEU A 101 -12.80 -10.16 1.49
CA LEU A 101 -11.44 -10.05 0.96
C LEU A 101 -10.53 -10.97 1.75
N ARG A 102 -9.97 -11.98 1.07
CA ARG A 102 -9.12 -12.99 1.67
C ARG A 102 -7.65 -12.59 1.56
N ARG A 103 -6.88 -12.82 2.61
CA ARG A 103 -5.44 -12.50 2.66
C ARG A 103 -5.12 -11.03 2.36
N LEU A 104 -5.96 -10.13 2.82
CA LEU A 104 -5.72 -8.69 2.71
C LEU A 104 -4.54 -8.28 3.62
N ALA A 105 -3.57 -7.56 3.09
CA ALA A 105 -2.39 -7.13 3.85
C ALA A 105 -2.79 -6.23 5.04
N ARG A 106 -2.30 -6.56 6.25
CA ARG A 106 -2.55 -5.82 7.51
C ARG A 106 -1.57 -4.68 7.68
N ILE A 107 -1.68 -3.69 6.84
CA ILE A 107 -0.83 -2.50 6.85
C ILE A 107 -1.63 -1.25 7.24
N GLU A 108 -0.91 -0.20 7.62
CA GLU A 108 -1.51 1.05 8.11
C GLU A 108 -2.48 1.67 7.09
N GLU A 109 -2.16 1.65 5.79
CA GLU A 109 -3.01 2.25 4.77
C GLU A 109 -4.35 1.50 4.61
N VAL A 110 -4.33 0.17 4.69
CA VAL A 110 -5.54 -0.67 4.71
C VAL A 110 -6.37 -0.37 5.96
N ASN A 111 -5.73 -0.29 7.13
CA ASN A 111 -6.42 0.03 8.38
C ASN A 111 -7.11 1.39 8.32
N ARG A 112 -6.47 2.42 7.72
CA ARG A 112 -7.08 3.76 7.58
C ARG A 112 -8.31 3.74 6.67
N ILE A 113 -8.29 3.01 5.56
CA ILE A 113 -9.47 2.86 4.70
C ILE A 113 -10.58 2.09 5.44
N VAL A 114 -10.25 1.02 6.17
CA VAL A 114 -11.23 0.28 6.98
C VAL A 114 -11.87 1.18 8.05
N GLU A 115 -11.10 2.06 8.71
CA GLU A 115 -11.64 3.05 9.65
C GLU A 115 -12.60 4.03 8.96
N VAL A 116 -12.24 4.55 7.79
CA VAL A 116 -13.11 5.42 7.00
C VAL A 116 -14.41 4.69 6.62
N LEU A 117 -14.31 3.46 6.09
CA LEU A 117 -15.48 2.66 5.74
C LEU A 117 -16.38 2.38 6.95
N THR A 118 -15.78 2.03 8.09
CA THR A 118 -16.51 1.79 9.33
C THR A 118 -17.23 3.03 9.82
N SER A 119 -16.60 4.21 9.72
CA SER A 119 -17.16 5.46 10.18
C SER A 119 -18.42 5.88 9.40
N ILE A 120 -18.50 5.52 8.12
CA ILE A 120 -19.68 5.78 7.27
C ILE A 120 -20.73 4.66 7.35
N GLY A 121 -20.57 3.71 8.26
CA GLY A 121 -21.57 2.68 8.57
C GLY A 121 -21.31 1.32 7.93
N VAL A 122 -20.22 1.09 7.20
CA VAL A 122 -19.89 -0.24 6.67
C VAL A 122 -19.49 -1.17 7.82
N GLU A 123 -20.11 -2.34 7.90
CA GLU A 123 -19.74 -3.39 8.83
C GLU A 123 -18.47 -4.07 8.35
N CYS A 124 -17.33 -3.75 9.00
CA CYS A 124 -16.03 -4.33 8.72
C CYS A 124 -15.66 -5.31 9.84
N THR A 125 -15.54 -6.60 9.53
CA THR A 125 -15.23 -7.65 10.51
C THR A 125 -14.05 -8.48 10.03
N TRP A 126 -12.94 -8.45 10.77
CA TRP A 126 -11.82 -9.35 10.55
C TRP A 126 -12.21 -10.76 11.01
N LEU A 127 -12.22 -11.72 10.09
CA LEU A 127 -12.52 -13.13 10.34
C LEU A 127 -11.32 -13.86 10.96
N ASN A 128 -10.12 -13.42 10.61
CA ASN A 128 -8.83 -13.82 11.14
C ASN A 128 -7.83 -12.67 10.92
N ASP A 129 -6.53 -12.94 10.98
CA ASP A 129 -5.51 -11.90 10.86
C ASP A 129 -5.48 -11.22 9.49
N THR A 130 -5.95 -11.86 8.42
CA THR A 130 -5.82 -11.36 7.04
C THR A 130 -7.12 -11.35 6.23
N ASP A 131 -8.20 -11.97 6.72
CA ASP A 131 -9.47 -12.05 5.99
C ASP A 131 -10.47 -11.04 6.54
N LEU A 132 -10.95 -10.13 5.69
CA LEU A 132 -11.87 -9.08 6.06
C LEU A 132 -13.22 -9.27 5.39
N ARG A 133 -14.29 -9.34 6.19
CA ARG A 133 -15.67 -9.31 5.72
C ARG A 133 -16.20 -7.87 5.77
N LEU A 134 -16.78 -7.44 4.66
CA LEU A 134 -17.39 -6.13 4.48
C LEU A 134 -18.86 -6.29 4.11
N ARG A 135 -19.72 -5.52 4.77
CA ARG A 135 -21.14 -5.39 4.42
C ARG A 135 -21.56 -3.95 4.58
N ARG A 136 -21.96 -3.34 3.48
CA ARG A 136 -22.45 -1.95 3.52
C ARG A 136 -23.90 -1.89 4.00
N PRO A 137 -24.30 -0.82 4.74
CA PRO A 137 -25.71 -0.58 5.04
C PRO A 137 -26.47 -0.14 3.78
N ALA A 138 -27.80 -0.13 3.86
CA ALA A 138 -28.65 0.37 2.76
C ALA A 138 -28.36 1.85 2.44
N VAL A 139 -28.05 2.65 3.44
CA VAL A 139 -27.67 4.08 3.32
C VAL A 139 -26.38 4.31 4.09
N LEU A 140 -25.42 4.96 3.43
CA LEU A 140 -24.14 5.36 4.04
C LEU A 140 -24.29 6.72 4.75
N ASP A 141 -23.72 6.84 5.94
CA ASP A 141 -23.64 8.12 6.66
C ASP A 141 -22.34 8.86 6.30
N LEU A 142 -22.35 9.54 5.15
CA LEU A 142 -21.17 10.26 4.67
C LEU A 142 -20.80 11.46 5.56
N ALA A 143 -21.71 11.95 6.40
CA ALA A 143 -21.42 13.04 7.34
C ALA A 143 -20.60 12.57 8.56
N ALA A 144 -20.68 11.28 8.87
CA ALA A 144 -19.93 10.66 9.97
C ALA A 144 -18.49 10.24 9.58
N MET A 145 -18.05 10.53 8.36
CA MET A 145 -16.72 10.13 7.86
C MET A 145 -15.61 10.60 8.79
N ASP A 146 -14.74 9.65 9.21
CA ASP A 146 -13.57 9.95 10.05
C ASP A 146 -12.54 10.78 9.27
N VAL A 147 -12.49 12.07 9.60
CA VAL A 147 -11.62 13.07 8.95
C VAL A 147 -10.15 12.78 9.21
N ASP A 148 -9.79 12.30 10.41
CA ASP A 148 -8.40 12.05 10.77
C ASP A 148 -7.86 10.81 10.05
N ALA A 149 -8.64 9.74 9.98
CA ALA A 149 -8.30 8.55 9.19
C ALA A 149 -8.18 8.90 7.69
N ALA A 150 -9.16 9.64 7.15
CA ALA A 150 -9.16 10.06 5.74
C ALA A 150 -7.93 10.91 5.37
N ARG A 151 -7.51 11.83 6.23
CA ARG A 151 -6.34 12.69 6.00
C ARG A 151 -5.00 11.96 6.06
N ARG A 152 -4.95 10.77 6.66
CA ARG A 152 -3.73 9.97 6.75
C ARG A 152 -3.48 9.09 5.53
N THR A 153 -4.43 9.00 4.61
CA THR A 153 -4.28 8.24 3.37
C THR A 153 -4.66 9.05 2.15
N ARG A 154 -3.81 8.96 1.11
CA ARG A 154 -4.12 9.59 -0.18
C ARG A 154 -5.25 8.84 -0.90
N SER A 155 -5.39 7.57 -0.64
CA SER A 155 -6.33 6.67 -1.31
C SER A 155 -7.80 7.00 -1.04
N VAL A 156 -8.10 7.88 -0.06
CA VAL A 156 -9.47 8.36 0.20
C VAL A 156 -10.12 8.98 -1.04
N ILE A 157 -9.34 9.54 -1.97
CA ILE A 157 -9.85 10.09 -3.23
C ILE A 157 -10.52 9.03 -4.12
N MET A 158 -10.16 7.75 -3.95
CA MET A 158 -10.75 6.64 -4.69
C MET A 158 -12.19 6.32 -4.28
N LEU A 159 -12.66 6.90 -3.16
CA LEU A 159 -14.06 6.79 -2.76
C LEU A 159 -15.02 7.58 -3.66
N LEU A 160 -14.52 8.55 -4.44
CA LEU A 160 -15.37 9.36 -5.32
C LEU A 160 -16.11 8.52 -6.37
N GLY A 161 -15.43 7.51 -6.95
CA GLY A 161 -16.04 6.62 -7.94
C GLY A 161 -17.19 5.81 -7.39
N PRO A 162 -16.99 4.98 -6.34
CA PRO A 162 -18.07 4.16 -5.78
C PRO A 162 -19.16 4.95 -5.06
N LEU A 163 -18.91 6.20 -4.63
CA LEU A 163 -19.90 7.06 -3.97
C LEU A 163 -20.69 7.95 -4.93
N LEU A 164 -20.50 7.82 -6.25
CA LEU A 164 -21.07 8.69 -7.27
C LEU A 164 -22.61 8.81 -7.16
N ASP A 165 -23.29 7.74 -6.76
CA ASP A 165 -24.77 7.69 -6.69
C ASP A 165 -25.33 7.68 -5.26
N GLU A 166 -24.48 7.84 -4.23
CA GLU A 166 -24.91 7.70 -2.83
C GLU A 166 -25.59 8.96 -2.27
N SER A 167 -25.14 10.14 -2.67
CA SER A 167 -25.71 11.41 -2.19
C SER A 167 -25.53 12.51 -3.23
N ARG A 168 -26.50 13.42 -3.29
CA ARG A 168 -26.43 14.58 -4.17
C ARG A 168 -25.33 15.55 -3.81
N GLU A 169 -25.03 15.66 -2.53
CA GLU A 169 -23.98 16.52 -2.00
C GLU A 169 -23.35 15.86 -0.78
N TYR A 170 -22.03 15.85 -0.72
CA TYR A 170 -21.27 15.40 0.44
C TYR A 170 -19.88 16.05 0.48
N ARG A 171 -19.19 15.89 1.61
CA ARG A 171 -17.83 16.39 1.79
C ARG A 171 -16.85 15.23 1.91
N LEU A 172 -15.77 15.30 1.15
CA LEU A 172 -14.64 14.38 1.26
C LEU A 172 -13.44 15.15 1.83
N PRO A 173 -12.80 14.69 2.94
CA PRO A 173 -11.61 15.33 3.47
C PRO A 173 -10.48 15.34 2.42
N TYR A 174 -9.62 16.37 2.46
CA TYR A 174 -8.45 16.38 1.59
C TYR A 174 -7.60 15.14 1.79
N ALA A 175 -7.22 14.53 0.67
CA ALA A 175 -6.32 13.40 0.65
C ALA A 175 -4.97 13.82 1.24
N GLY A 176 -4.55 13.12 2.29
CA GLY A 176 -3.21 13.24 2.87
C GLY A 176 -2.22 12.31 2.15
N GLY A 177 -1.04 12.13 2.68
CA GLY A 177 -0.12 11.10 2.25
C GLY A 177 1.31 11.56 2.00
N CYS A 178 2.04 10.88 1.13
CA CYS A 178 3.49 10.93 0.98
C CYS A 178 3.99 12.24 0.35
N ASP A 179 5.08 12.79 0.88
CA ASP A 179 5.76 14.03 0.42
C ASP A 179 6.67 13.78 -0.82
N LEU A 180 6.10 13.23 -1.90
CA LEU A 180 6.82 12.99 -3.16
C LEU A 180 6.49 14.03 -4.24
N GLY A 181 6.44 15.33 -3.88
CA GLY A 181 6.12 16.42 -4.80
C GLY A 181 4.63 16.77 -4.87
N THR A 182 4.30 17.77 -5.68
CA THR A 182 2.93 18.29 -5.86
C THR A 182 2.12 17.36 -6.76
N ARG A 183 1.50 16.34 -6.17
CA ARG A 183 0.56 15.49 -6.90
C ARG A 183 -0.82 16.09 -6.87
N THR A 184 -1.27 16.61 -7.99
CA THR A 184 -2.65 17.08 -8.14
C THR A 184 -3.65 15.93 -8.11
N VAL A 185 -4.88 16.20 -7.67
CA VAL A 185 -6.03 15.29 -7.78
C VAL A 185 -6.84 15.56 -9.05
N GLU A 186 -6.44 16.55 -9.84
CA GLU A 186 -7.18 16.99 -11.03
C GLU A 186 -7.44 15.88 -12.06
N PRO A 187 -6.54 14.91 -12.32
CA PRO A 187 -6.85 13.80 -13.22
C PRO A 187 -8.06 12.97 -12.77
N HIS A 188 -8.24 12.76 -11.46
CA HIS A 188 -9.45 12.12 -10.91
C HIS A 188 -10.70 12.95 -11.18
N MET A 189 -10.60 14.27 -10.94
CA MET A 189 -11.73 15.18 -11.16
C MET A 189 -12.13 15.22 -12.64
N GLN A 190 -11.17 15.26 -13.55
CA GLN A 190 -11.44 15.24 -15.01
C GLN A 190 -12.11 13.95 -15.45
N ALA A 191 -11.68 12.80 -14.94
CA ALA A 191 -12.29 11.51 -15.23
C ALA A 191 -13.74 11.45 -14.72
N LEU A 192 -13.99 11.91 -13.48
CA LEU A 192 -15.30 11.83 -12.85
C LEU A 192 -16.30 12.89 -13.37
N ARG A 193 -15.82 14.04 -13.89
CA ARG A 193 -16.65 14.99 -14.62
C ARG A 193 -17.34 14.36 -15.84
N GLN A 194 -16.77 13.29 -16.42
CA GLN A 194 -17.43 12.54 -17.51
C GLN A 194 -18.70 11.83 -17.06
N PHE A 195 -18.84 11.62 -15.75
CA PHE A 195 -20.05 11.09 -15.10
C PHE A 195 -20.92 12.21 -14.48
N GLY A 196 -20.57 13.49 -14.75
CA GLY A 196 -21.29 14.64 -14.26
C GLY A 196 -20.95 15.07 -12.83
N LEU A 197 -19.92 14.46 -12.19
CA LEU A 197 -19.49 14.86 -10.86
C LEU A 197 -18.85 16.25 -10.89
N SER A 198 -19.32 17.14 -10.00
CA SER A 198 -18.67 18.43 -9.75
C SER A 198 -17.99 18.40 -8.38
N VAL A 199 -16.75 18.82 -8.33
CA VAL A 199 -15.95 18.84 -7.10
C VAL A 199 -15.35 20.22 -6.93
N GLU A 200 -15.66 20.86 -5.81
CA GLU A 200 -15.08 22.17 -5.45
C GLU A 200 -14.19 22.02 -4.23
N ALA A 201 -12.98 22.57 -4.30
CA ALA A 201 -12.04 22.60 -3.19
C ALA A 201 -12.45 23.71 -2.21
N THR A 202 -12.71 23.35 -0.96
CA THR A 202 -13.03 24.25 0.15
C THR A 202 -11.98 24.07 1.26
N THR A 203 -12.05 24.84 2.34
CA THR A 203 -11.05 24.73 3.41
C THR A 203 -11.09 23.34 4.07
N GLY A 204 -10.08 22.51 3.76
CA GLY A 204 -9.88 21.17 4.33
C GLY A 204 -10.73 20.05 3.74
N PHE A 205 -11.60 20.34 2.75
CA PHE A 205 -12.52 19.38 2.15
C PHE A 205 -12.71 19.64 0.65
N TYR A 206 -13.06 18.56 -0.06
CA TYR A 206 -13.73 18.63 -1.35
C TYR A 206 -15.23 18.59 -1.12
N THR A 207 -15.96 19.61 -1.57
CA THR A 207 -17.42 19.59 -1.66
C THR A 207 -17.77 18.94 -2.97
N VAL A 208 -18.46 17.82 -2.90
CA VAL A 208 -18.79 16.96 -4.04
C VAL A 208 -20.27 17.11 -4.33
N GLN A 209 -20.62 17.40 -5.59
CA GLN A 209 -21.99 17.44 -6.09
C GLN A 209 -22.13 16.38 -7.18
N ALA A 210 -23.00 15.40 -6.94
CA ALA A 210 -23.27 14.32 -7.88
C ALA A 210 -24.59 14.57 -8.64
N PRO A 211 -24.60 14.35 -9.96
CA PRO A 211 -25.83 14.43 -10.76
C PRO A 211 -26.75 13.25 -10.45
N PRO A 212 -28.01 13.31 -10.92
CA PRO A 212 -28.84 12.11 -10.99
C PRO A 212 -28.15 11.00 -11.76
N ALA A 213 -28.37 9.75 -11.36
CA ALA A 213 -27.99 8.62 -12.19
C ALA A 213 -28.64 8.74 -13.58
N ASP A 214 -27.87 8.45 -14.61
CA ASP A 214 -28.32 8.43 -16.00
C ASP A 214 -27.92 7.11 -16.67
N ASP A 215 -28.53 6.79 -17.80
CA ASP A 215 -28.33 5.56 -18.56
C ASP A 215 -27.59 5.83 -19.87
N CYS A 216 -26.74 6.87 -19.91
CA CYS A 216 -26.08 7.27 -21.14
C CYS A 216 -24.83 6.45 -21.41
N ASP A 217 -24.64 6.07 -22.67
CA ASP A 217 -23.33 5.57 -23.16
C ASP A 217 -22.30 6.70 -23.14
N ARG A 218 -21.08 6.36 -22.73
CA ARG A 218 -19.98 7.30 -22.59
C ARG A 218 -18.72 6.80 -23.29
N SER A 219 -17.93 7.74 -23.77
CA SER A 219 -16.62 7.45 -24.32
C SER A 219 -15.70 8.65 -24.08
N PHE A 220 -14.62 8.44 -23.36
CA PHE A 220 -13.66 9.49 -23.05
C PHE A 220 -12.21 8.97 -22.95
N VAL A 221 -11.29 9.91 -22.90
CA VAL A 221 -9.85 9.65 -22.78
C VAL A 221 -9.39 10.18 -21.41
N LEU A 222 -8.68 9.36 -20.65
CA LEU A 222 -8.00 9.82 -19.46
C LEU A 222 -6.80 10.69 -19.86
N THR A 223 -6.67 11.86 -19.25
CA THR A 223 -5.55 12.79 -19.51
C THR A 223 -4.25 12.32 -18.89
N GLU A 224 -4.36 11.49 -17.85
CA GLU A 224 -3.24 10.82 -17.20
C GLU A 224 -3.50 9.31 -17.14
N ARG A 225 -2.51 8.50 -17.54
CA ARG A 225 -2.53 7.04 -17.39
C ARG A 225 -2.13 6.64 -15.97
N GLY A 226 -2.85 7.18 -14.99
CA GLY A 226 -2.67 6.86 -13.57
C GLY A 226 -3.47 5.61 -13.17
N ASP A 227 -2.90 4.77 -12.30
CA ASP A 227 -3.56 3.57 -11.80
C ASP A 227 -4.84 3.96 -11.04
N THR A 228 -4.72 4.79 -10.01
CA THR A 228 -5.86 5.18 -9.16
C THR A 228 -6.90 6.03 -9.89
N VAL A 229 -6.49 6.81 -10.91
CA VAL A 229 -7.42 7.55 -11.78
C VAL A 229 -8.26 6.58 -12.59
N THR A 230 -7.61 5.57 -13.17
CA THR A 230 -8.27 4.51 -13.94
C THR A 230 -9.22 3.71 -13.06
N GLU A 231 -8.79 3.31 -11.86
CA GLU A 231 -9.61 2.58 -10.88
C GLU A 231 -10.85 3.37 -10.48
N ASN A 232 -10.71 4.66 -10.22
CA ASN A 232 -11.82 5.54 -9.87
C ASN A 232 -12.86 5.65 -11.01
N ALA A 233 -12.37 5.79 -12.25
CA ALA A 233 -13.24 5.82 -13.44
C ALA A 233 -13.95 4.48 -13.69
N ILE A 234 -13.25 3.34 -13.48
CA ILE A 234 -13.84 2.00 -13.56
C ILE A 234 -14.94 1.83 -12.52
N MET A 235 -14.67 2.21 -11.26
CA MET A 235 -15.66 2.12 -10.18
C MET A 235 -16.89 2.96 -10.46
N ALA A 236 -16.73 4.17 -10.99
CA ALA A 236 -17.85 5.02 -11.40
C ALA A 236 -18.67 4.40 -12.54
N ALA A 237 -18.01 3.78 -13.54
CA ALA A 237 -18.69 3.11 -14.64
C ALA A 237 -19.41 1.82 -14.21
N ALA A 238 -18.86 1.10 -13.22
CA ALA A 238 -19.31 -0.23 -12.85
C ALA A 238 -20.74 -0.30 -12.31
N HIS A 239 -21.24 0.77 -11.67
CA HIS A 239 -22.58 0.82 -11.08
C HIS A 239 -23.54 1.78 -11.80
N ARG A 240 -23.14 2.30 -12.97
CA ARG A 240 -24.01 3.07 -13.88
C ARG A 240 -24.58 2.19 -14.97
N ALA A 241 -25.83 2.43 -15.37
CA ALA A 241 -26.38 1.80 -16.56
C ALA A 241 -25.66 2.32 -17.83
N GLY A 242 -25.79 1.58 -18.94
CA GLY A 242 -25.13 1.91 -20.20
C GLY A 242 -23.71 1.39 -20.32
N SER A 243 -23.04 1.77 -21.39
CA SER A 243 -21.67 1.37 -21.74
C SER A 243 -20.71 2.55 -21.63
N THR A 244 -19.59 2.34 -20.95
CA THR A 244 -18.53 3.34 -20.83
C THR A 244 -17.26 2.83 -21.47
N VAL A 245 -16.73 3.58 -22.44
CA VAL A 245 -15.43 3.31 -23.06
C VAL A 245 -14.38 4.27 -22.49
N ILE A 246 -13.42 3.73 -21.75
CA ILE A 246 -12.31 4.48 -21.16
C ILE A 246 -11.06 4.22 -21.99
N ARG A 247 -10.47 5.27 -22.59
CA ARG A 247 -9.20 5.20 -23.32
C ARG A 247 -8.08 5.81 -22.52
N ASN A 248 -6.85 5.41 -22.82
CA ASN A 248 -5.64 5.73 -22.06
C ASN A 248 -5.71 5.25 -20.59
N ALA A 249 -6.45 4.16 -20.36
CA ALA A 249 -6.51 3.50 -19.07
C ALA A 249 -5.16 2.87 -18.71
N SER A 250 -4.85 2.79 -17.41
CA SER A 250 -3.71 2.00 -16.93
C SER A 250 -4.04 0.51 -17.01
N PRO A 251 -3.18 -0.32 -17.65
CA PRO A 251 -3.33 -1.77 -17.67
C PRO A 251 -2.57 -2.48 -16.55
N ASN A 252 -2.17 -1.79 -15.48
CA ASN A 252 -1.34 -2.31 -14.41
C ASN A 252 -2.08 -3.35 -13.54
N TYR A 253 -1.35 -4.12 -12.73
CA TYR A 253 -1.85 -5.26 -11.96
C TYR A 253 -3.04 -4.92 -11.05
N MET A 254 -2.98 -3.78 -10.30
CA MET A 254 -4.06 -3.40 -9.40
C MET A 254 -5.36 -3.04 -10.14
N VAL A 255 -5.23 -2.45 -11.32
CA VAL A 255 -6.38 -2.13 -12.19
C VAL A 255 -7.01 -3.41 -12.75
N GLN A 256 -6.18 -4.38 -13.16
CA GLN A 256 -6.67 -5.69 -13.62
C GLN A 256 -7.37 -6.43 -12.48
N ASP A 257 -6.81 -6.40 -11.28
CA ASP A 257 -7.38 -7.05 -10.09
C ASP A 257 -8.75 -6.46 -9.73
N LEU A 258 -8.88 -5.14 -9.76
CA LEU A 258 -10.17 -4.45 -9.63
C LEU A 258 -11.17 -4.91 -10.71
N CYS A 259 -10.75 -5.02 -11.97
CA CYS A 259 -11.61 -5.50 -13.05
C CYS A 259 -12.09 -6.94 -12.79
N PHE A 260 -11.20 -7.83 -12.34
CA PHE A 260 -11.57 -9.22 -12.03
C PHE A 260 -12.57 -9.31 -10.89
N TYR A 261 -12.38 -8.50 -9.83
CA TYR A 261 -13.33 -8.39 -8.74
C TYR A 261 -14.71 -7.91 -9.22
N LEU A 262 -14.76 -6.85 -10.02
CA LEU A 262 -16.03 -6.33 -10.56
C LEU A 262 -16.70 -7.30 -11.53
N GLN A 263 -15.93 -8.06 -12.32
CA GLN A 263 -16.47 -9.12 -13.17
C GLN A 263 -17.14 -10.23 -12.33
N MET A 264 -16.59 -10.59 -11.16
CA MET A 264 -17.23 -11.51 -10.24
C MET A 264 -18.55 -10.96 -9.68
N LEU A 265 -18.67 -9.64 -9.55
CA LEU A 265 -19.92 -8.95 -9.19
C LEU A 265 -20.93 -8.86 -10.36
N GLY A 266 -20.58 -9.38 -11.54
CA GLY A 266 -21.43 -9.41 -12.72
C GLY A 266 -21.35 -8.17 -13.60
N VAL A 267 -20.37 -7.28 -13.40
CA VAL A 267 -20.05 -6.19 -14.33
C VAL A 267 -19.35 -6.76 -15.55
N THR A 268 -19.74 -6.36 -16.75
CA THR A 268 -19.06 -6.77 -17.98
C THR A 268 -17.93 -5.78 -18.29
N ILE A 269 -16.68 -6.28 -18.32
CA ILE A 269 -15.50 -5.48 -18.62
C ILE A 269 -14.70 -6.16 -19.72
N GLU A 270 -14.59 -5.50 -20.88
CA GLU A 270 -13.77 -5.91 -22.02
C GLU A 270 -12.47 -5.10 -22.05
N GLY A 271 -11.38 -5.69 -22.55
CA GLY A 271 -10.10 -5.02 -22.71
C GLY A 271 -9.22 -4.98 -21.45
N VAL A 272 -9.51 -5.81 -20.42
CA VAL A 272 -8.67 -5.91 -19.23
C VAL A 272 -7.22 -6.19 -19.62
N GLY A 273 -6.26 -5.47 -19.00
CA GLY A 273 -4.84 -5.54 -19.34
C GLY A 273 -4.44 -4.73 -20.58
N THR A 274 -5.37 -3.95 -21.16
CA THR A 274 -5.09 -3.02 -22.26
C THR A 274 -5.35 -1.56 -21.88
N THR A 275 -5.00 -0.63 -22.75
CA THR A 275 -5.22 0.80 -22.54
C THR A 275 -6.62 1.30 -22.91
N THR A 276 -7.49 0.39 -23.32
CA THR A 276 -8.89 0.71 -23.65
C THR A 276 -9.80 -0.29 -22.97
N LEU A 277 -10.63 0.19 -22.07
CA LEU A 277 -11.62 -0.61 -21.36
C LEU A 277 -13.01 -0.24 -21.85
N LYS A 278 -13.86 -1.27 -22.07
CA LYS A 278 -15.29 -1.07 -22.28
C LYS A 278 -16.04 -1.75 -21.13
N ILE A 279 -16.78 -0.95 -20.38
CA ILE A 279 -17.47 -1.37 -19.18
C ILE A 279 -18.98 -1.23 -19.41
N THR A 280 -19.71 -2.34 -19.29
CA THR A 280 -21.17 -2.31 -19.21
C THR A 280 -21.53 -2.45 -17.75
N GLY A 281 -21.98 -1.34 -17.15
CA GLY A 281 -22.22 -1.26 -15.74
C GLY A 281 -23.50 -1.98 -15.30
N ARG A 282 -23.62 -2.18 -14.00
CA ARG A 282 -24.73 -2.85 -13.35
C ARG A 282 -25.25 -1.99 -12.19
N PRO A 283 -26.36 -1.27 -12.33
CA PRO A 283 -26.84 -0.27 -11.35
C PRO A 283 -27.12 -0.83 -9.96
N VAL A 284 -27.50 -2.12 -9.86
CA VAL A 284 -27.75 -2.79 -8.59
C VAL A 284 -26.92 -4.06 -8.52
N ILE A 285 -25.99 -4.08 -7.60
CA ILE A 285 -25.14 -5.23 -7.30
C ILE A 285 -25.44 -5.65 -5.85
N ASP A 286 -25.90 -6.90 -5.68
CA ASP A 286 -26.19 -7.51 -4.38
C ASP A 286 -25.71 -8.96 -4.46
N ALA A 287 -24.47 -9.21 -4.06
CA ALA A 287 -23.83 -10.50 -4.22
C ALA A 287 -23.05 -10.89 -2.95
N GLU A 288 -23.05 -12.18 -2.64
CA GLU A 288 -22.20 -12.78 -1.63
C GLU A 288 -20.95 -13.32 -2.33
N ILE A 289 -19.79 -12.69 -2.15
CA ILE A 289 -18.58 -13.10 -2.84
C ILE A 289 -17.36 -13.15 -1.91
N GLU A 290 -16.41 -14.01 -2.28
CA GLU A 290 -15.07 -14.05 -1.72
C GLU A 290 -14.06 -13.74 -2.83
N TYR A 291 -13.07 -12.90 -2.53
CA TYR A 291 -12.03 -12.54 -3.47
C TYR A 291 -10.65 -12.56 -2.83
N PHE A 292 -9.66 -13.04 -3.57
CA PHE A 292 -8.25 -13.02 -3.20
C PHE A 292 -7.54 -11.93 -4.01
N PRO A 293 -7.06 -10.84 -3.38
CA PRO A 293 -6.21 -9.88 -4.08
C PRO A 293 -4.98 -10.57 -4.66
N SER A 294 -4.50 -10.10 -5.80
CA SER A 294 -3.28 -10.61 -6.43
C SER A 294 -2.04 -10.36 -5.56
N GLU A 295 -0.99 -11.13 -5.79
CA GLU A 295 0.31 -10.97 -5.15
C GLU A 295 0.97 -9.65 -5.56
N ASP A 296 1.78 -9.07 -4.65
CA ASP A 296 2.41 -7.75 -4.85
C ASP A 296 3.73 -7.86 -5.63
N PRO A 297 3.81 -7.38 -6.90
CA PRO A 297 5.05 -7.41 -7.67
C PRO A 297 6.15 -6.54 -7.05
N ILE A 298 5.79 -5.53 -6.27
CA ILE A 298 6.76 -4.63 -5.65
C ILE A 298 7.39 -5.30 -4.43
N GLU A 299 6.59 -6.03 -3.65
CA GLU A 299 7.11 -6.85 -2.57
C GLU A 299 7.99 -7.99 -3.11
N ALA A 300 7.55 -8.64 -4.21
CA ALA A 300 8.36 -9.64 -4.90
C ALA A 300 9.74 -9.09 -5.27
N MET A 301 9.79 -7.90 -5.88
CA MET A 301 11.05 -7.25 -6.25
C MET A 301 11.91 -6.92 -5.02
N SER A 302 11.31 -6.49 -3.91
CA SER A 302 12.07 -6.19 -2.68
C SER A 302 12.73 -7.45 -2.09
N LEU A 303 12.02 -8.58 -2.08
CA LEU A 303 12.55 -9.86 -1.58
C LEU A 303 13.60 -10.45 -2.53
N ILE A 304 13.41 -10.36 -3.85
CA ILE A 304 14.43 -10.72 -4.85
C ILE A 304 15.69 -9.85 -4.64
N THR A 305 15.50 -8.55 -4.42
CA THR A 305 16.62 -7.63 -4.15
C THR A 305 17.39 -8.03 -2.90
N ALA A 306 16.72 -8.49 -1.83
CA ALA A 306 17.41 -8.98 -0.61
C ALA A 306 18.38 -10.13 -0.93
N GLY A 307 17.95 -11.10 -1.75
CA GLY A 307 18.81 -12.19 -2.23
C GLY A 307 20.00 -11.70 -3.07
N ILE A 308 19.75 -10.75 -3.99
CA ILE A 308 20.76 -10.19 -4.88
C ILE A 308 21.84 -9.42 -4.11
N VAL A 309 21.44 -8.47 -3.26
CA VAL A 309 22.39 -7.57 -2.57
C VAL A 309 23.25 -8.30 -1.54
N THR A 310 22.76 -9.42 -1.01
CA THR A 310 23.51 -10.31 -0.11
C THR A 310 24.25 -11.42 -0.85
N ASN A 311 24.16 -11.43 -2.19
CA ASN A 311 24.73 -12.46 -3.08
C ASN A 311 24.38 -13.88 -2.65
N SER A 312 23.10 -14.11 -2.36
CA SER A 312 22.56 -15.28 -1.70
C SER A 312 21.61 -16.09 -2.60
N GLU A 313 21.42 -17.36 -2.26
CA GLU A 313 20.41 -18.21 -2.89
C GLU A 313 19.11 -18.16 -2.06
N VAL A 314 18.13 -17.40 -2.55
CA VAL A 314 16.83 -17.22 -1.91
C VAL A 314 15.73 -17.49 -2.93
N THR A 315 14.73 -18.28 -2.55
CA THR A 315 13.55 -18.54 -3.36
C THR A 315 12.40 -17.62 -2.93
N VAL A 316 12.01 -16.70 -3.79
CA VAL A 316 10.80 -15.89 -3.63
C VAL A 316 9.67 -16.60 -4.37
N ARG A 317 8.69 -17.08 -3.62
CA ARG A 317 7.56 -17.84 -4.16
C ARG A 317 6.38 -16.93 -4.46
N ARG A 318 5.53 -17.34 -5.39
CA ARG A 318 4.30 -16.63 -5.75
C ARG A 318 4.56 -15.27 -6.41
N VAL A 319 5.61 -15.16 -7.21
CA VAL A 319 5.94 -13.94 -7.96
C VAL A 319 4.96 -13.77 -9.13
N PRO A 320 4.23 -12.65 -9.26
CA PRO A 320 3.29 -12.42 -10.36
C PRO A 320 4.05 -12.08 -11.65
N ILE A 321 4.36 -13.11 -12.44
CA ILE A 321 5.32 -13.04 -13.56
C ILE A 321 4.96 -11.98 -14.59
N GLU A 322 3.70 -11.83 -14.93
CA GLU A 322 3.23 -10.87 -15.96
C GLU A 322 3.64 -9.42 -15.64
N PHE A 323 3.82 -9.12 -14.36
CA PHE A 323 4.15 -7.78 -13.85
C PHE A 323 5.62 -7.64 -13.43
N MET A 324 6.45 -8.65 -13.74
CA MET A 324 7.87 -8.71 -13.36
C MET A 324 8.79 -9.01 -14.56
N GLU A 325 8.24 -9.20 -15.77
CA GLU A 325 9.02 -9.64 -16.94
C GLU A 325 10.17 -8.67 -17.27
N ILE A 326 9.92 -7.36 -17.24
CA ILE A 326 10.94 -6.34 -17.54
C ILE A 326 11.98 -6.25 -16.43
N GLU A 327 11.56 -6.34 -15.16
CA GLU A 327 12.46 -6.36 -14.01
C GLU A 327 13.41 -7.56 -14.10
N LEU A 328 12.87 -8.76 -14.32
CA LEU A 328 13.67 -9.99 -14.43
C LEU A 328 14.59 -9.96 -15.65
N ALA A 329 14.11 -9.45 -16.80
CA ALA A 329 14.93 -9.26 -17.98
C ALA A 329 16.07 -8.26 -17.75
N THR A 330 15.81 -7.14 -17.07
CA THR A 330 16.82 -6.14 -16.71
C THR A 330 17.86 -6.74 -15.77
N LEU A 331 17.43 -7.52 -14.77
CA LEU A 331 18.36 -8.25 -13.89
C LEU A 331 19.24 -9.24 -14.65
N GLY A 332 18.66 -9.95 -15.63
CA GLY A 332 19.39 -10.84 -16.53
C GLY A 332 20.46 -10.10 -17.36
N GLN A 333 20.13 -8.91 -17.90
CA GLN A 333 21.08 -8.04 -18.61
C GLN A 333 22.22 -7.56 -17.71
N MET A 334 21.94 -7.34 -16.42
CA MET A 334 22.96 -7.01 -15.41
C MET A 334 23.79 -8.24 -14.98
N GLY A 335 23.52 -9.41 -15.51
CA GLY A 335 24.26 -10.66 -15.21
C GLY A 335 23.73 -11.43 -14.00
N GLN A 336 22.60 -11.06 -13.44
CA GLN A 336 21.97 -11.82 -12.36
C GLN A 336 21.47 -13.16 -12.86
N LYS A 337 21.93 -14.25 -12.26
CA LYS A 337 21.42 -15.59 -12.52
C LYS A 337 20.17 -15.83 -11.69
N LEU A 338 19.10 -16.22 -12.37
CA LEU A 338 17.81 -16.53 -11.77
C LEU A 338 17.34 -17.91 -12.25
N GLU A 339 16.79 -18.70 -11.35
CA GLU A 339 16.01 -19.89 -11.68
C GLU A 339 14.54 -19.57 -11.54
N ILE A 340 13.75 -19.80 -12.58
CA ILE A 340 12.32 -19.51 -12.60
C ILE A 340 11.59 -20.84 -12.76
N SER A 341 10.62 -21.12 -11.88
CA SER A 341 9.81 -22.34 -11.92
C SER A 341 8.84 -22.35 -13.11
N GLY A 342 8.14 -23.47 -13.31
CA GLY A 342 6.96 -23.49 -14.14
C GLY A 342 5.86 -22.58 -13.59
N GLU A 343 5.02 -22.06 -14.49
CA GLU A 343 3.89 -21.17 -14.14
C GLU A 343 2.77 -21.94 -13.43
N TYR A 344 2.12 -21.26 -12.47
CA TYR A 344 0.90 -21.74 -11.82
C TYR A 344 -0.04 -20.57 -11.52
N MET A 345 -1.32 -20.86 -11.25
CA MET A 345 -2.33 -19.81 -11.05
C MET A 345 -2.37 -19.34 -9.60
N ALA A 346 -2.54 -18.03 -9.42
CA ALA A 346 -2.88 -17.43 -8.14
C ALA A 346 -4.25 -17.89 -7.64
N ARG A 347 -4.56 -17.60 -6.37
CA ARG A 347 -5.86 -17.98 -5.77
C ARG A 347 -7.05 -17.25 -6.39
N ASN A 348 -6.85 -16.09 -6.98
CA ASN A 348 -7.88 -15.37 -7.75
C ASN A 348 -8.21 -16.07 -9.09
N GLY A 349 -7.45 -17.09 -9.49
CA GLY A 349 -7.65 -17.82 -10.75
C GLY A 349 -7.37 -17.01 -12.02
N ARG A 350 -6.69 -15.87 -11.90
CA ARG A 350 -6.45 -14.92 -13.00
C ARG A 350 -4.98 -14.57 -13.18
N THR A 351 -4.25 -14.41 -12.09
CA THR A 351 -2.84 -13.99 -12.10
C THR A 351 -1.92 -15.22 -12.24
N ARG A 352 -0.96 -15.16 -13.17
CA ARG A 352 0.06 -16.20 -13.34
C ARG A 352 1.21 -15.95 -12.39
N LEU A 353 1.63 -17.01 -11.69
CA LEU A 353 2.69 -16.98 -10.68
C LEU A 353 3.83 -17.90 -11.09
N VAL A 354 5.02 -17.55 -10.63
CA VAL A 354 6.22 -18.39 -10.65
C VAL A 354 6.94 -18.27 -9.32
N ASP A 355 7.87 -19.19 -9.05
CA ASP A 355 8.86 -19.05 -8.00
C ASP A 355 10.18 -18.61 -8.64
N VAL A 356 10.82 -17.59 -8.06
CA VAL A 356 12.08 -17.02 -8.55
C VAL A 356 13.16 -17.28 -7.50
N THR A 357 14.20 -18.02 -7.89
CA THR A 357 15.37 -18.26 -7.02
C THR A 357 16.57 -17.45 -7.51
N THR A 358 17.06 -16.56 -6.65
CA THR A 358 18.30 -15.83 -6.90
C THR A 358 19.52 -16.74 -6.72
N LYS A 359 20.56 -16.54 -7.54
CA LYS A 359 21.83 -17.26 -7.41
C LYS A 359 22.97 -16.27 -7.24
N PRO A 360 24.02 -16.63 -6.51
CA PRO A 360 25.24 -15.82 -6.44
C PRO A 360 25.72 -15.45 -7.85
N SER A 361 25.96 -14.14 -8.08
CA SER A 361 26.24 -13.62 -9.40
C SER A 361 27.20 -12.43 -9.35
N GLU A 362 27.94 -12.25 -10.43
CA GLU A 362 28.76 -11.04 -10.64
C GLU A 362 27.96 -10.06 -11.50
N LEU A 363 27.50 -8.98 -10.89
CA LEU A 363 26.68 -7.97 -11.56
C LEU A 363 27.53 -6.97 -12.32
N ARG A 364 26.96 -6.47 -13.42
CA ARG A 364 27.55 -5.41 -14.27
C ARG A 364 26.50 -4.32 -14.52
N ALA A 365 26.98 -3.10 -14.64
CA ALA A 365 26.12 -1.99 -15.06
C ALA A 365 25.55 -2.28 -16.46
N PRO A 366 24.26 -2.00 -16.72
CA PRO A 366 23.72 -2.12 -18.07
C PRO A 366 24.29 -1.04 -18.98
N GLU A 367 24.23 -1.26 -20.30
CA GLU A 367 24.76 -0.32 -21.30
C GLU A 367 23.92 0.96 -21.38
N ASP A 368 22.61 0.89 -21.11
CA ASP A 368 21.69 2.02 -21.11
C ASP A 368 21.18 2.30 -19.68
N LYS A 369 20.56 3.46 -19.52
CA LYS A 369 19.90 3.87 -18.28
C LYS A 369 18.75 2.92 -17.90
N ILE A 370 18.52 2.79 -16.59
CA ILE A 370 17.32 2.16 -16.06
C ILE A 370 16.28 3.25 -15.79
N HIS A 371 15.10 3.11 -16.37
CA HIS A 371 14.00 4.06 -16.18
C HIS A 371 12.65 3.34 -16.18
N PRO A 372 11.63 3.89 -15.50
CA PRO A 372 10.31 3.28 -15.48
C PRO A 372 9.53 3.59 -16.75
N MET A 373 8.57 2.75 -17.06
CA MET A 373 7.57 2.96 -18.09
C MET A 373 6.21 2.46 -17.59
N PRO A 374 5.10 3.04 -18.05
CA PRO A 374 3.79 2.44 -17.78
C PRO A 374 3.77 0.98 -18.21
N PHE A 375 3.04 0.13 -17.46
CA PHE A 375 2.92 -1.28 -17.80
C PHE A 375 2.60 -1.49 -19.30
N PRO A 376 3.25 -2.44 -19.99
CA PRO A 376 4.12 -3.52 -19.46
C PRO A 376 5.60 -3.15 -19.28
N GLY A 377 5.96 -1.87 -19.20
CA GLY A 377 7.33 -1.46 -18.89
C GLY A 377 7.69 -1.62 -17.42
N LEU A 378 8.94 -1.26 -17.06
CA LEU A 378 9.45 -1.36 -15.70
C LEU A 378 8.59 -0.55 -14.74
N ASN A 379 8.11 -1.22 -13.67
CA ASN A 379 7.25 -0.60 -12.68
C ASN A 379 7.99 0.53 -11.93
N ILE A 380 7.33 1.69 -11.85
CA ILE A 380 7.89 2.88 -11.20
C ILE A 380 8.28 2.64 -9.74
N ASP A 381 7.55 1.79 -9.02
CA ASP A 381 7.84 1.47 -7.62
C ASP A 381 8.96 0.43 -7.48
N ASN A 382 9.29 -0.31 -8.53
CA ASN A 382 10.44 -1.21 -8.57
C ASN A 382 11.76 -0.50 -8.92
N LEU A 383 11.68 0.67 -9.56
CA LEU A 383 12.87 1.43 -9.97
C LEU A 383 13.87 1.69 -8.83
N PRO A 384 13.48 2.10 -7.61
CA PRO A 384 14.42 2.37 -6.52
C PRO A 384 15.28 1.17 -6.13
N PHE A 385 14.77 -0.06 -6.25
CA PHE A 385 15.54 -1.27 -5.93
C PHE A 385 16.73 -1.45 -6.86
N PHE A 386 16.63 -1.00 -8.10
CA PHE A 386 17.76 -1.02 -9.03
C PHE A 386 18.92 -0.11 -8.59
N ALA A 387 18.68 0.90 -7.74
CA ALA A 387 19.77 1.70 -7.19
C ALA A 387 20.66 0.87 -6.24
N VAL A 388 20.05 0.04 -5.39
CA VAL A 388 20.80 -0.84 -4.48
C VAL A 388 21.47 -1.97 -5.25
N ILE A 389 20.79 -2.52 -6.27
CA ILE A 389 21.36 -3.57 -7.14
C ILE A 389 22.55 -3.01 -7.94
N ALA A 390 22.39 -1.83 -8.54
CA ALA A 390 23.44 -1.14 -9.27
C ALA A 390 24.66 -0.83 -8.40
N ALA A 391 24.44 -0.54 -7.11
CA ALA A 391 25.53 -0.35 -6.17
C ALA A 391 26.37 -1.62 -5.91
N ASN A 392 25.85 -2.80 -6.24
CA ASN A 392 26.60 -4.07 -6.22
C ASN A 392 27.19 -4.45 -7.59
N ALA A 393 26.82 -3.75 -8.66
CA ALA A 393 27.26 -4.03 -10.02
C ALA A 393 28.62 -3.34 -10.33
N SER A 394 29.47 -3.96 -11.12
CA SER A 394 30.68 -3.31 -11.62
C SER A 394 30.32 -2.31 -12.72
N GLY A 395 30.81 -1.07 -12.59
CA GLY A 395 30.59 0.02 -13.54
C GLY A 395 29.69 1.11 -13.01
N GLN A 396 29.21 1.97 -13.91
CA GLN A 396 28.36 3.10 -13.60
C GLN A 396 26.98 2.89 -14.24
N THR A 397 25.94 2.97 -13.43
CA THR A 397 24.53 2.86 -13.86
C THR A 397 23.83 4.21 -13.72
N MET A 398 23.14 4.67 -14.76
CA MET A 398 22.22 5.79 -14.67
C MET A 398 20.82 5.28 -14.32
N ILE A 399 20.21 5.86 -13.29
CA ILE A 399 18.81 5.66 -12.95
C ILE A 399 18.07 6.96 -13.17
N HIS A 400 16.97 6.90 -13.94
CA HIS A 400 16.18 8.06 -14.30
C HIS A 400 14.73 7.89 -13.86
N ASP A 401 14.38 8.52 -12.76
CA ASP A 401 13.02 8.57 -12.20
C ASP A 401 12.28 9.81 -12.70
N TRP A 402 11.69 9.70 -13.88
CA TRP A 402 11.02 10.83 -14.52
C TRP A 402 9.57 11.07 -14.03
N VAL A 403 9.02 10.13 -13.23
CA VAL A 403 7.61 10.19 -12.78
C VAL A 403 7.48 10.93 -11.44
N TYR A 404 8.39 10.64 -10.49
CA TYR A 404 8.32 11.24 -9.16
C TYR A 404 9.34 12.36 -9.00
N GLU A 405 8.85 13.57 -8.77
CA GLU A 405 9.70 14.68 -8.40
C GLU A 405 10.41 14.40 -7.07
N ASN A 406 11.71 14.68 -7.03
CA ASN A 406 12.56 14.58 -5.84
C ASN A 406 12.72 13.19 -5.19
N ARG A 407 12.17 12.08 -5.75
CA ARG A 407 12.38 10.75 -5.15
C ARG A 407 13.84 10.29 -5.27
N ALA A 408 14.50 10.62 -6.37
CA ALA A 408 15.89 10.27 -6.61
C ALA A 408 16.83 10.83 -5.52
N ILE A 409 16.50 11.95 -4.90
CA ILE A 409 17.29 12.57 -3.83
C ILE A 409 17.42 11.67 -2.61
N TYR A 410 16.37 10.90 -2.26
CA TYR A 410 16.42 10.00 -1.11
C TYR A 410 17.32 8.78 -1.32
N LEU A 411 17.65 8.45 -2.57
CA LEU A 411 18.58 7.35 -2.88
C LEU A 411 20.03 7.73 -2.60
N THR A 412 20.33 9.02 -2.47
CA THR A 412 21.68 9.48 -2.04
C THR A 412 22.01 9.10 -0.59
N GLU A 413 21.00 8.76 0.24
CA GLU A 413 21.22 8.26 1.60
C GLU A 413 22.00 6.94 1.62
N LEU A 414 22.02 6.17 0.51
CA LEU A 414 22.88 5.00 0.35
C LEU A 414 24.37 5.31 0.52
N ASN A 415 24.79 6.58 0.30
CA ASN A 415 26.16 7.03 0.51
C ASN A 415 26.60 6.89 1.98
N ARG A 416 25.66 6.96 2.94
CA ARG A 416 25.97 6.74 4.36
C ARG A 416 26.40 5.31 4.63
N LEU A 417 25.90 4.36 3.84
CA LEU A 417 26.28 2.95 3.88
C LEU A 417 27.50 2.62 3.00
N GLY A 418 28.12 3.63 2.40
CA GLY A 418 29.35 3.49 1.61
C GLY A 418 29.15 3.40 0.10
N ALA A 419 27.92 3.52 -0.40
CA ALA A 419 27.67 3.60 -1.83
C ALA A 419 28.24 4.89 -2.46
N GLN A 420 28.34 4.91 -3.77
CA GLN A 420 28.75 6.09 -4.55
C GLN A 420 27.56 6.48 -5.46
N VAL A 421 26.59 7.19 -4.87
CA VAL A 421 25.43 7.71 -5.56
C VAL A 421 25.60 9.21 -5.77
N GLN A 422 25.60 9.65 -7.02
CA GLN A 422 25.70 11.05 -7.41
C GLN A 422 24.37 11.52 -7.97
N LEU A 423 23.78 12.53 -7.32
CA LEU A 423 22.59 13.22 -7.83
C LEU A 423 22.99 14.13 -8.98
N LEU A 424 22.36 13.98 -10.15
CA LEU A 424 22.54 14.85 -11.31
C LEU A 424 21.51 15.97 -11.32
N ASP A 425 20.26 15.62 -11.04
CA ASP A 425 19.11 16.50 -10.91
C ASP A 425 18.02 15.78 -10.09
N PRO A 426 16.85 16.40 -9.82
CA PRO A 426 15.79 15.78 -9.03
C PRO A 426 15.30 14.40 -9.53
N HIS A 427 15.59 14.05 -10.78
CA HIS A 427 15.10 12.85 -11.46
C HIS A 427 16.20 11.83 -11.77
N ARG A 428 17.47 12.22 -11.79
CA ARG A 428 18.56 11.37 -12.28
C ARG A 428 19.69 11.23 -11.27
N ILE A 429 20.12 9.98 -11.13
CA ILE A 429 21.32 9.63 -10.34
C ILE A 429 22.26 8.76 -11.16
N TYR A 430 23.55 8.90 -10.90
CA TYR A 430 24.55 7.87 -11.19
C TYR A 430 24.85 7.05 -9.96
N VAL A 431 24.94 5.75 -10.13
CA VAL A 431 25.37 4.80 -9.11
C VAL A 431 26.64 4.11 -9.62
N ASN A 432 27.74 4.26 -8.89
CA ASN A 432 29.01 3.60 -9.19
C ASN A 432 29.21 2.42 -8.23
N GLY A 433 29.45 1.24 -8.79
CA GLY A 433 29.71 0.02 -8.03
C GLY A 433 30.97 -0.72 -8.51
N PRO A 434 31.35 -1.80 -7.85
CA PRO A 434 30.70 -2.38 -6.67
C PRO A 434 31.03 -1.64 -5.36
N THR A 435 30.04 -1.52 -4.51
CA THR A 435 30.13 -0.85 -3.21
C THR A 435 30.79 -1.75 -2.16
N LYS A 436 31.69 -1.17 -1.37
CA LYS A 436 32.13 -1.77 -0.10
C LYS A 436 31.20 -1.30 1.01
N TRP A 437 30.11 -2.04 1.22
CA TRP A 437 29.10 -1.71 2.20
C TRP A 437 29.68 -1.64 3.61
N ARG A 438 29.24 -0.68 4.39
CA ARG A 438 29.59 -0.47 5.80
C ARG A 438 28.35 -0.18 6.63
N ALA A 439 28.33 -0.71 7.84
CA ALA A 439 27.25 -0.45 8.79
C ALA A 439 27.22 1.03 9.20
N ALA A 440 26.00 1.56 9.35
CA ALA A 440 25.77 2.95 9.76
C ALA A 440 24.42 3.12 10.43
N GLU A 441 24.26 4.20 11.19
CA GLU A 441 22.98 4.70 11.64
C GLU A 441 22.45 5.70 10.60
N VAL A 442 21.21 5.49 10.14
CA VAL A 442 20.56 6.30 9.10
C VAL A 442 19.13 6.63 9.52
N GLY A 443 18.73 7.89 9.34
CA GLY A 443 17.32 8.30 9.45
C GLY A 443 16.51 7.75 8.27
N CYS A 444 15.36 7.17 8.56
CA CYS A 444 14.47 6.65 7.52
C CYS A 444 13.90 7.83 6.70
N PRO A 445 14.06 7.84 5.37
CA PRO A 445 13.46 8.87 4.53
C PRO A 445 11.93 8.77 4.54
N PRO A 446 11.21 9.88 4.26
CA PRO A 446 9.74 9.88 4.28
C PRO A 446 9.11 9.15 3.08
N ALA A 447 9.91 8.56 2.21
CA ALA A 447 9.48 7.83 1.02
C ALA A 447 9.67 6.32 1.21
N LEU A 448 8.58 5.55 1.03
CA LEU A 448 8.53 4.11 1.32
C LEU A 448 9.60 3.30 0.60
N ARG A 449 9.76 3.47 -0.71
CA ARG A 449 10.68 2.63 -1.50
C ARG A 449 12.14 2.94 -1.24
N PRO A 450 12.59 4.22 -1.16
CA PRO A 450 13.94 4.55 -0.68
C PRO A 450 14.23 4.03 0.73
N ALA A 451 13.25 4.06 1.64
CA ALA A 451 13.40 3.49 2.98
C ALA A 451 13.65 1.98 2.95
N ALA A 452 12.88 1.24 2.14
CA ALA A 452 13.11 -0.19 1.92
C ALA A 452 14.48 -0.46 1.29
N CYS A 453 14.94 0.37 0.35
CA CYS A 453 16.27 0.27 -0.25
C CYS A 453 17.38 0.39 0.79
N LEU A 454 17.26 1.31 1.76
CA LEU A 454 18.24 1.43 2.85
C LEU A 454 18.28 0.17 3.72
N LEU A 455 17.10 -0.37 4.08
CA LEU A 455 17.03 -1.62 4.83
C LEU A 455 17.73 -2.77 4.08
N LEU A 456 17.47 -2.91 2.78
CA LEU A 456 18.09 -3.95 1.95
C LEU A 456 19.60 -3.74 1.81
N ALA A 457 20.08 -2.51 1.67
CA ALA A 457 21.51 -2.20 1.67
C ALA A 457 22.19 -2.53 3.00
N MET A 458 21.49 -2.32 4.13
CA MET A 458 21.97 -2.70 5.46
C MET A 458 22.16 -4.21 5.61
N LEU A 459 21.37 -5.06 4.91
CA LEU A 459 21.57 -6.51 4.90
C LEU A 459 22.92 -6.89 4.29
N ALA A 460 23.41 -6.15 3.30
CA ALA A 460 24.73 -6.37 2.68
C ALA A 460 25.88 -5.79 3.51
N ALA A 461 25.62 -4.82 4.38
CA ALA A 461 26.65 -4.10 5.15
C ALA A 461 27.11 -4.93 6.36
N ARG A 462 28.39 -5.30 6.41
CA ARG A 462 28.94 -6.03 7.56
C ARG A 462 28.89 -5.18 8.83
N GLY A 463 28.38 -5.74 9.90
CA GLY A 463 28.22 -5.10 11.21
C GLY A 463 26.74 -4.79 11.52
N VAL A 464 26.53 -3.92 12.50
CA VAL A 464 25.19 -3.54 12.97
C VAL A 464 24.85 -2.16 12.45
N SER A 465 23.78 -2.07 11.68
CA SER A 465 23.18 -0.81 11.21
C SER A 465 21.90 -0.51 11.97
N GLU A 466 21.54 0.76 12.08
CA GLU A 466 20.28 1.20 12.66
C GLU A 466 19.52 2.11 11.67
N LEU A 467 18.27 1.76 11.38
CA LEU A 467 17.35 2.57 10.60
C LEU A 467 16.34 3.22 11.53
N ARG A 468 16.44 4.54 11.70
CA ARG A 468 15.65 5.30 12.66
C ARG A 468 14.32 5.77 12.09
N ASN A 469 13.24 5.66 12.88
CA ASN A 469 11.89 6.14 12.55
C ASN A 469 11.30 5.46 11.31
N ILE A 470 11.01 4.16 11.42
CA ILE A 470 10.58 3.32 10.29
C ILE A 470 9.08 3.33 10.00
N TYR A 471 8.32 4.26 10.58
CA TYR A 471 6.87 4.35 10.37
C TYR A 471 6.46 4.22 8.88
N VAL A 472 7.29 4.79 7.98
CA VAL A 472 7.01 4.73 6.55
C VAL A 472 7.10 3.31 5.97
N ILE A 473 7.96 2.42 6.53
CA ILE A 473 8.06 1.02 6.12
C ILE A 473 6.82 0.25 6.61
N GLU A 474 6.42 0.41 7.88
CA GLU A 474 5.24 -0.23 8.48
C GLU A 474 3.94 0.16 7.75
N ARG A 475 3.91 1.36 7.15
CA ARG A 475 2.77 1.83 6.37
C ARG A 475 2.53 1.03 5.09
N GLY A 476 3.56 0.41 4.52
CA GLY A 476 3.49 -0.20 3.20
C GLY A 476 4.00 -1.63 3.06
N TYR A 477 4.58 -2.19 4.11
CA TYR A 477 5.00 -3.60 4.17
C TYR A 477 4.46 -4.25 5.43
N GLU A 478 3.92 -5.44 5.28
CA GLU A 478 3.48 -6.29 6.39
C GLU A 478 4.67 -7.12 6.88
N ASP A 479 5.04 -6.93 8.15
CA ASP A 479 6.05 -7.73 8.88
C ASP A 479 7.37 -7.95 8.11
N LEU A 480 7.83 -6.94 7.35
CA LEU A 480 9.01 -7.08 6.47
C LEU A 480 10.24 -7.59 7.20
N ALA A 481 10.50 -7.11 8.43
CA ALA A 481 11.63 -7.54 9.24
C ALA A 481 11.55 -9.04 9.58
N GLU A 482 10.39 -9.50 10.06
CA GLU A 482 10.16 -10.90 10.41
C GLU A 482 10.30 -11.81 9.18
N ARG A 483 9.78 -11.37 8.05
CA ARG A 483 9.84 -12.11 6.79
C ARG A 483 11.27 -12.21 6.24
N LEU A 484 12.06 -11.15 6.36
CA LEU A 484 13.49 -11.21 6.06
C LEU A 484 14.21 -12.17 7.03
N ASN A 485 13.81 -12.22 8.29
CA ASN A 485 14.37 -13.15 9.27
C ASN A 485 14.07 -14.62 8.93
N THR A 486 12.93 -14.93 8.28
CA THR A 486 12.62 -16.31 7.83
C THR A 486 13.60 -16.83 6.80
N ILE A 487 14.28 -15.96 6.06
CA ILE A 487 15.32 -16.30 5.08
C ILE A 487 16.74 -16.08 5.62
N GLY A 488 16.91 -15.93 6.94
CA GLY A 488 18.21 -15.90 7.61
C GLY A 488 18.78 -14.50 7.84
N ALA A 489 18.05 -13.43 7.59
CA ALA A 489 18.44 -12.10 8.04
C ALA A 489 18.38 -12.01 9.57
N LYS A 490 18.95 -10.94 10.14
CA LYS A 490 18.79 -10.61 11.54
C LYS A 490 18.41 -9.14 11.65
N VAL A 491 17.11 -8.92 11.73
CA VAL A 491 16.46 -7.60 11.80
C VAL A 491 15.59 -7.57 13.04
N GLU A 492 15.81 -6.60 13.91
CA GLU A 492 15.11 -6.48 15.19
C GLU A 492 14.47 -5.10 15.31
N TYR A 493 13.24 -5.06 15.81
CA TYR A 493 12.60 -3.80 16.20
C TYR A 493 13.15 -3.34 17.55
N PHE A 494 13.36 -2.04 17.69
CA PHE A 494 13.67 -1.44 18.98
C PHE A 494 13.05 -0.04 19.09
N GLN A 495 12.94 0.44 20.31
CA GLN A 495 12.41 1.75 20.67
C GLN A 495 13.44 2.48 21.53
N ASP A 496 13.51 3.80 21.40
CA ASP A 496 14.36 4.63 22.27
C ASP A 496 13.76 4.80 23.65
#